data_bb712d860a37b698a5b5c61482bcda05
#
_entry.id   bb712d860a37b698a5b5c61482bcda05
#
_cell.length_a   1.000
_cell.length_b   1.000
_cell.length_c   1.000
_cell.angle_alpha   90.00
_cell.angle_beta   90.00
_cell.angle_gamma   90.00
#
_symmetry.space_group_name_H-M   'P 1'
#
loop_
_entity.id
_entity.type
_entity.pdbx_description
1 polymer ?
#
loop_
_entity_poly.entity_id
_entity_poly.type
_entity_poly.pdbx_seq_one_letter_code
_entity_poly.pdbx_strand_id
1 'polypeptide(L)'
;VEHLPGVQAVKSFTRELRTYNQGYNEGSPKMGVVPIDPGNHASLATEIARNRGYVNTDCSMTAVHLYLTDHKATTINRVVEAVKAFRAANQLDGINVRLASGNAGVLAAINDEVEKSELPMMLNVYAAIAVLVLLAYRDLRAVVACCLPLTVATFIGYWFMKVFEIGLTVATLPVMVLAVGIGVDYAFYIY
;
A
#
# COMPACT_ATOMS: atom_id res chain seq x y z
N VAL A 1 14.88 7.22 2.69
CA VAL A 1 13.67 7.03 1.85
C VAL A 1 13.83 7.73 0.49
N GLU A 2 14.48 8.90 0.43
CA GLU A 2 14.67 9.66 -0.82
C GLU A 2 15.45 8.90 -1.90
N HIS A 3 16.35 8.02 -1.53
CA HIS A 3 17.17 7.21 -2.46
C HIS A 3 16.58 5.83 -2.76
N LEU A 4 15.35 5.55 -2.33
CA LEU A 4 14.70 4.28 -2.64
C LEU A 4 14.24 4.25 -4.11
N PRO A 5 14.46 3.14 -4.82
CA PRO A 5 13.95 2.98 -6.16
C PRO A 5 12.40 3.02 -6.14
N GLY A 6 11.82 3.86 -7.00
CA GLY A 6 10.39 4.12 -7.04
C GLY A 6 9.94 5.39 -6.29
N VAL A 7 10.84 6.10 -5.59
CA VAL A 7 10.57 7.42 -5.02
C VAL A 7 11.08 8.49 -5.99
N GLN A 8 10.18 9.34 -6.46
CA GLN A 8 10.49 10.42 -7.39
C GLN A 8 10.92 11.70 -6.64
N ALA A 9 10.22 12.03 -5.58
CA ALA A 9 10.51 13.22 -4.79
C ALA A 9 10.02 13.07 -3.34
N VAL A 10 10.71 13.73 -2.44
CA VAL A 10 10.32 13.86 -1.04
C VAL A 10 10.17 15.34 -0.72
N LYS A 11 9.01 15.74 -0.23
CA LYS A 11 8.77 17.10 0.27
C LYS A 11 8.49 17.05 1.75
N SER A 12 9.18 17.89 2.50
CA SER A 12 9.04 17.98 3.95
C SER A 12 9.09 19.46 4.39
N PHE A 13 8.54 19.70 5.54
CA PHE A 13 8.60 21.03 6.15
C PHE A 13 10.04 21.59 6.21
N THR A 14 11.01 20.77 6.61
CA THR A 14 12.42 21.16 6.68
C THR A 14 13.01 21.52 5.32
N ARG A 15 12.61 20.79 4.26
CA ARG A 15 13.08 21.09 2.90
C ARG A 15 12.50 22.39 2.39
N GLU A 16 11.23 22.63 2.60
CA GLU A 16 10.59 23.90 2.25
C GLU A 16 11.24 25.06 3.02
N LEU A 17 11.50 24.89 4.32
CA LEU A 17 12.16 25.91 5.14
C LEU A 17 13.53 26.33 4.57
N ARG A 18 14.33 25.38 4.12
CA ARG A 18 15.62 25.64 3.45
C ARG A 18 15.43 26.41 2.15
N THR A 19 14.46 26.00 1.34
CA THR A 19 14.16 26.65 0.05
C THR A 19 13.68 28.08 0.24
N TYR A 20 12.80 28.31 1.22
CA TYR A 20 12.34 29.65 1.55
C TYR A 20 13.47 30.51 2.09
N ASN A 21 14.30 30.01 3.02
CA ASN A 21 15.46 30.74 3.54
C ASN A 21 16.41 31.13 2.41
N GLN A 22 16.67 30.25 1.46
CA GLN A 22 17.48 30.57 0.29
C GLN A 22 16.81 31.63 -0.58
N GLY A 23 15.50 31.54 -0.84
CA GLY A 23 14.75 32.55 -1.61
C GLY A 23 14.77 33.93 -1.02
N TYR A 24 14.58 34.06 0.30
CA TYR A 24 14.66 35.33 1.01
C TYR A 24 16.07 35.95 1.03
N ASN A 25 17.10 35.15 0.79
CA ASN A 25 18.49 35.58 0.71
C ASN A 25 19.01 35.57 -0.74
N GLU A 26 18.21 36.10 -1.68
CA GLU A 26 18.57 36.33 -3.08
C GLU A 26 19.00 35.02 -3.83
N GLY A 27 18.53 33.87 -3.37
CA GLY A 27 18.88 32.60 -3.97
C GLY A 27 20.27 32.06 -3.61
N SER A 28 20.94 32.65 -2.65
CA SER A 28 22.30 32.26 -2.26
C SER A 28 22.36 30.80 -1.80
N PRO A 29 23.19 29.92 -2.42
CA PRO A 29 23.30 28.51 -2.05
C PRO A 29 23.74 28.30 -0.59
N LYS A 30 24.48 29.25 -0.01
CA LYS A 30 24.93 29.21 1.40
C LYS A 30 23.75 29.28 2.38
N MET A 31 22.62 29.86 1.96
CA MET A 31 21.41 30.02 2.77
C MET A 31 20.41 28.87 2.58
N GLY A 32 20.75 27.83 1.81
CA GLY A 32 19.98 26.59 1.69
C GLY A 32 20.07 25.71 2.95
N VAL A 33 20.03 26.32 4.13
CA VAL A 33 20.09 25.69 5.45
C VAL A 33 18.87 26.08 6.28
N VAL A 34 18.60 25.33 7.34
CA VAL A 34 17.58 25.71 8.33
C VAL A 34 18.10 26.94 9.07
N PRO A 35 17.32 28.03 9.16
CA PRO A 35 17.76 29.24 9.89
C PRO A 35 18.03 28.89 11.34
N ILE A 36 19.17 29.34 11.85
CA ILE A 36 19.56 29.18 13.25
C ILE A 36 18.94 30.28 14.11
N ASP A 37 18.72 31.46 13.53
CA ASP A 37 18.10 32.58 14.23
C ASP A 37 16.61 32.26 14.53
N PRO A 38 16.20 32.31 15.82
CA PRO A 38 14.83 31.94 16.21
C PRO A 38 13.74 32.80 15.56
N GLY A 39 14.03 34.10 15.34
CA GLY A 39 13.08 35.04 14.72
C GLY A 39 12.80 34.69 13.25
N ASN A 40 13.85 34.49 12.47
CA ASN A 40 13.76 34.09 11.08
C ASN A 40 13.14 32.69 10.94
N HIS A 41 13.51 31.77 11.82
CA HIS A 41 12.92 30.43 11.84
C HIS A 41 11.42 30.50 12.10
N ALA A 42 10.97 31.25 13.08
CA ALA A 42 9.55 31.35 13.45
C ALA A 42 8.72 32.03 12.35
N SER A 43 9.22 33.09 11.71
CA SER A 43 8.52 33.81 10.64
C SER A 43 8.33 32.92 9.41
N LEU A 44 9.40 32.26 8.94
CA LEU A 44 9.36 31.34 7.80
C LEU A 44 8.50 30.09 8.09
N ALA A 45 8.62 29.54 9.29
CA ALA A 45 7.82 28.40 9.71
C ALA A 45 6.31 28.72 9.71
N THR A 46 5.92 29.89 10.18
CA THR A 46 4.53 30.35 10.19
C THR A 46 3.98 30.53 8.78
N GLU A 47 4.78 31.11 7.88
CA GLU A 47 4.38 31.28 6.49
C GLU A 47 4.19 29.94 5.77
N ILE A 48 5.11 29.00 5.92
CA ILE A 48 5.03 27.66 5.32
C ILE A 48 3.84 26.88 5.91
N ALA A 49 3.62 26.94 7.21
CA ALA A 49 2.51 26.30 7.89
C ALA A 49 1.15 26.81 7.36
N ARG A 50 1.03 28.14 7.16
CA ARG A 50 -0.20 28.76 6.68
C ARG A 50 -0.48 28.41 5.21
N ASN A 51 0.53 28.39 4.35
CA ASN A 51 0.36 28.35 2.91
C ASN A 51 0.45 26.94 2.32
N ARG A 52 1.06 25.96 3.00
CA ARG A 52 1.42 24.66 2.40
C ARG A 52 0.86 23.43 3.12
N GLY A 53 0.24 23.57 4.27
CA GLY A 53 -0.40 22.45 4.97
C GLY A 53 0.54 21.35 5.46
N TYR A 54 1.84 21.66 5.65
CA TYR A 54 2.80 20.69 6.18
C TYR A 54 2.68 20.49 7.69
N VAL A 55 2.08 21.42 8.39
CA VAL A 55 2.00 21.43 9.84
C VAL A 55 0.55 21.72 10.24
N ASN A 56 0.07 21.04 11.27
CA ASN A 56 -1.25 21.34 11.85
C ASN A 56 -1.23 22.65 12.67
N THR A 57 -2.40 23.14 13.05
CA THR A 57 -2.57 24.40 13.79
C THR A 57 -1.79 24.46 15.10
N ASP A 58 -1.62 23.31 15.76
CA ASP A 58 -0.98 23.19 17.06
C ASP A 58 0.53 22.88 16.97
N CYS A 59 1.08 22.79 15.75
CA CYS A 59 2.47 22.41 15.48
C CYS A 59 2.90 21.06 16.09
N SER A 60 1.94 20.21 16.45
CA SER A 60 2.21 18.90 17.04
C SER A 60 2.44 17.80 15.99
N MET A 61 2.10 18.07 14.73
CA MET A 61 2.20 17.11 13.65
C MET A 61 2.78 17.76 12.40
N THR A 62 3.74 17.11 11.77
CA THR A 62 4.28 17.52 10.47
C THR A 62 4.14 16.40 9.45
N ALA A 63 3.77 16.75 8.22
CA ALA A 63 3.64 15.84 7.13
C ALA A 63 4.90 15.77 6.28
N VAL A 64 5.28 14.55 5.88
CA VAL A 64 6.29 14.31 4.86
C VAL A 64 5.59 13.70 3.65
N HIS A 65 5.62 14.41 2.53
CA HIS A 65 4.99 13.96 1.29
C HIS A 65 6.00 13.21 0.43
N LEU A 66 5.67 11.95 0.13
CA LEU A 66 6.43 11.09 -0.76
C LEU A 66 5.70 10.99 -2.09
N TYR A 67 6.38 11.35 -3.17
CA TYR A 67 5.88 11.19 -4.54
C TYR A 67 6.51 9.95 -5.15
N LEU A 68 5.68 9.01 -5.60
CA LEU A 68 6.12 7.77 -6.19
C LEU A 68 6.11 7.87 -7.71
N THR A 69 6.98 7.13 -8.37
CA THR A 69 7.07 7.05 -9.84
C THR A 69 5.89 6.29 -10.43
N ASP A 70 5.36 5.33 -9.68
CA ASP A 70 4.20 4.53 -10.05
C ASP A 70 3.35 4.17 -8.82
N HIS A 71 2.18 3.60 -9.04
CA HIS A 71 1.26 3.15 -7.99
C HIS A 71 1.21 1.62 -7.89
N LYS A 72 2.26 0.92 -8.33
CA LYS A 72 2.34 -0.53 -8.22
C LYS A 72 2.44 -0.94 -6.74
N ALA A 73 1.78 -2.03 -6.40
CA ALA A 73 1.80 -2.59 -5.05
C ALA A 73 3.23 -2.86 -4.55
N THR A 74 4.11 -3.34 -5.43
CA THR A 74 5.53 -3.60 -5.11
C THR A 74 6.30 -2.33 -4.71
N THR A 75 6.06 -1.21 -5.40
CA THR A 75 6.68 0.08 -5.09
C THR A 75 6.17 0.64 -3.77
N ILE A 76 4.85 0.61 -3.58
CA ILE A 76 4.20 1.07 -2.35
C ILE A 76 4.67 0.25 -1.14
N ASN A 77 4.65 -1.08 -1.22
CA ASN A 77 5.07 -1.96 -0.13
C ASN A 77 6.54 -1.75 0.24
N ARG A 78 7.43 -1.56 -0.74
CA ARG A 78 8.84 -1.25 -0.49
C ARG A 78 9.02 0.02 0.33
N VAL A 79 8.27 1.07 0.01
CA VAL A 79 8.32 2.34 0.76
C VAL A 79 7.75 2.17 2.17
N VAL A 80 6.62 1.46 2.29
CA VAL A 80 6.00 1.17 3.58
C VAL A 80 6.96 0.40 4.50
N GLU A 81 7.59 -0.66 3.99
CA GLU A 81 8.57 -1.45 4.76
C GLU A 81 9.80 -0.63 5.16
N ALA A 82 10.31 0.22 4.26
CA ALA A 82 11.41 1.11 4.59
C ALA A 82 11.06 2.11 5.71
N VAL A 83 9.84 2.65 5.71
CA VAL A 83 9.37 3.55 6.78
C VAL A 83 9.15 2.79 8.09
N LYS A 84 8.61 1.57 8.03
CA LYS A 84 8.48 0.71 9.22
C LYS A 84 9.85 0.37 9.81
N ALA A 85 10.82 0.00 8.97
CA ALA A 85 12.20 -0.28 9.40
C ALA A 85 12.87 0.96 10.00
N PHE A 86 12.69 2.12 9.38
CA PHE A 86 13.19 3.40 9.92
C PHE A 86 12.59 3.69 11.31
N ARG A 87 11.28 3.51 11.48
CA ARG A 87 10.60 3.69 12.77
C ARG A 87 11.13 2.75 13.84
N ALA A 88 11.38 1.48 13.47
CA ALA A 88 11.90 0.48 14.40
C ALA A 88 13.36 0.78 14.85
N ALA A 89 14.17 1.30 13.90
CA ALA A 89 15.58 1.63 14.16
C ALA A 89 15.76 2.95 14.90
N ASN A 90 14.81 3.89 14.78
CA ASN A 90 14.91 5.24 15.33
C ASN A 90 13.72 5.51 16.27
N GLN A 91 13.73 4.90 17.43
CA GLN A 91 12.81 5.23 18.52
C GLN A 91 13.28 6.52 19.18
N LEU A 92 12.74 7.65 18.72
CA LEU A 92 13.03 8.96 19.29
C LEU A 92 11.98 9.27 20.36
N ASP A 93 12.43 9.59 21.58
CA ASP A 93 11.54 10.00 22.67
C ASP A 93 10.73 11.24 22.27
N GLY A 94 9.41 11.13 22.36
CA GLY A 94 8.48 12.20 22.03
C GLY A 94 8.13 12.35 20.53
N ILE A 95 8.74 11.59 19.62
CA ILE A 95 8.44 11.63 18.18
C ILE A 95 7.83 10.30 17.73
N ASN A 96 6.59 10.36 17.25
CA ASN A 96 5.91 9.19 16.72
C ASN A 96 5.79 9.28 15.19
N VAL A 97 6.53 8.46 14.48
CA VAL A 97 6.45 8.34 13.01
C VAL A 97 5.26 7.46 12.65
N ARG A 98 4.26 8.03 12.01
CA ARG A 98 3.06 7.32 11.53
C ARG A 98 3.07 7.24 10.01
N LEU A 99 2.72 6.07 9.47
CA LEU A 99 2.32 5.96 8.09
C LEU A 99 0.95 6.64 7.99
N ALA A 100 0.91 7.77 7.31
CA ALA A 100 -0.29 8.56 7.17
C ALA A 100 -1.00 8.27 5.85
N SER A 101 -2.22 8.76 5.77
CA SER A 101 -3.12 8.63 4.65
C SER A 101 -2.61 9.37 3.39
N GLY A 102 -3.23 9.10 2.31
CA GLY A 102 -3.01 9.54 0.95
C GLY A 102 -3.40 8.37 0.07
N ASN A 103 -3.62 8.57 -1.21
CA ASN A 103 -4.05 7.49 -2.11
C ASN A 103 -3.11 6.26 -2.01
N ALA A 104 -1.81 6.48 -1.97
CA ALA A 104 -0.83 5.40 -1.83
C ALA A 104 -0.91 4.70 -0.47
N GLY A 105 -1.15 5.45 0.62
CA GLY A 105 -1.30 4.88 1.97
C GLY A 105 -2.59 4.06 2.11
N VAL A 106 -3.69 4.53 1.54
CA VAL A 106 -4.95 3.79 1.49
C VAL A 106 -4.80 2.51 0.67
N LEU A 107 -4.19 2.61 -0.52
CA LEU A 107 -3.92 1.43 -1.35
C LEU A 107 -3.00 0.42 -0.65
N ALA A 108 -1.99 0.88 0.07
CA ALA A 108 -1.12 0.01 0.86
C ALA A 108 -1.88 -0.74 1.95
N ALA A 109 -2.72 -0.04 2.71
CA ALA A 109 -3.53 -0.65 3.77
C ALA A 109 -4.54 -1.67 3.21
N ILE A 110 -5.17 -1.34 2.09
CA ILE A 110 -6.10 -2.24 1.41
C ILE A 110 -5.36 -3.47 0.87
N ASN A 111 -4.21 -3.31 0.24
CA ASN A 111 -3.43 -4.43 -0.27
C ASN A 111 -2.93 -5.36 0.84
N ASP A 112 -2.50 -4.82 1.99
CA ASP A 112 -2.09 -5.60 3.16
C ASP A 112 -3.27 -6.42 3.73
N GLU A 113 -4.48 -5.84 3.75
CA GLU A 113 -5.69 -6.54 4.19
C GLU A 113 -6.15 -7.60 3.18
N VAL A 114 -6.05 -7.29 1.88
CA VAL A 114 -6.35 -8.25 0.79
C VAL A 114 -5.43 -9.46 0.89
N GLU A 115 -4.12 -9.24 1.04
CA GLU A 115 -3.12 -10.31 1.15
C GLU A 115 -3.38 -11.22 2.37
N LYS A 116 -3.77 -10.64 3.51
CA LYS A 116 -4.12 -11.40 4.72
C LYS A 116 -5.43 -12.17 4.59
N SER A 117 -6.40 -11.59 3.88
CA SER A 117 -7.75 -12.15 3.76
C SER A 117 -7.88 -13.16 2.62
N GLU A 118 -6.92 -13.21 1.70
CA GLU A 118 -6.96 -14.06 0.51
C GLU A 118 -7.11 -15.54 0.84
N LEU A 119 -6.20 -16.09 1.63
CA LEU A 119 -6.19 -17.50 1.97
C LEU A 119 -7.48 -17.95 2.71
N PRO A 120 -7.93 -17.28 3.79
CA PRO A 120 -9.17 -17.65 4.46
C PRO A 120 -10.41 -17.48 3.57
N MET A 121 -10.43 -16.48 2.69
CA MET A 121 -11.52 -16.26 1.76
C MET A 121 -11.61 -17.40 0.74
N MET A 122 -10.49 -17.80 0.13
CA MET A 122 -10.46 -18.92 -0.81
C MET A 122 -10.86 -20.23 -0.16
N LEU A 123 -10.37 -20.51 1.06
CA LEU A 123 -10.76 -21.70 1.81
C LEU A 123 -12.26 -21.74 2.10
N ASN A 124 -12.86 -20.60 2.48
CA ASN A 124 -14.30 -20.51 2.72
C ASN A 124 -15.10 -20.78 1.43
N VAL A 125 -14.66 -20.22 0.30
CA VAL A 125 -15.31 -20.46 -1.00
C VAL A 125 -15.24 -21.94 -1.37
N TYR A 126 -14.07 -22.56 -1.28
CA TYR A 126 -13.92 -24.01 -1.56
C TYR A 126 -14.73 -24.89 -0.61
N ALA A 127 -14.75 -24.52 0.68
CA ALA A 127 -15.57 -25.23 1.67
C ALA A 127 -17.07 -25.15 1.34
N ALA A 128 -17.55 -23.97 0.98
CA ALA A 128 -18.93 -23.76 0.58
C ALA A 128 -19.29 -24.59 -0.67
N ILE A 129 -18.42 -24.58 -1.68
CA ILE A 129 -18.58 -25.39 -2.89
C ILE A 129 -18.62 -26.88 -2.54
N ALA A 130 -17.67 -27.36 -1.74
CA ALA A 130 -17.61 -28.78 -1.35
C ALA A 130 -18.89 -29.22 -0.62
N VAL A 131 -19.41 -28.38 0.29
CA VAL A 131 -20.66 -28.64 1.02
C VAL A 131 -21.85 -28.68 0.05
N LEU A 132 -21.96 -27.72 -0.88
CA LEU A 132 -23.04 -27.66 -1.85
C LEU A 132 -23.02 -28.87 -2.78
N VAL A 133 -21.86 -29.26 -3.31
CA VAL A 133 -21.71 -30.46 -4.16
C VAL A 133 -22.06 -31.72 -3.38
N LEU A 134 -21.61 -31.82 -2.13
CA LEU A 134 -21.92 -32.98 -1.28
C LEU A 134 -23.43 -33.10 -0.99
N LEU A 135 -24.09 -31.97 -0.75
CA LEU A 135 -25.55 -31.94 -0.54
C LEU A 135 -26.33 -32.33 -1.82
N ALA A 136 -25.86 -31.87 -2.99
CA ALA A 136 -26.51 -32.13 -4.26
C ALA A 136 -26.37 -33.60 -4.71
N TYR A 137 -25.15 -34.10 -4.67
CA TYR A 137 -24.86 -35.44 -5.24
C TYR A 137 -24.71 -36.53 -4.19
N ARG A 138 -24.51 -36.19 -2.92
CA ARG A 138 -24.30 -37.12 -1.79
C ARG A 138 -23.19 -38.15 -2.02
N ASP A 139 -22.23 -37.81 -2.87
CA ASP A 139 -21.06 -38.61 -3.18
C ASP A 139 -19.76 -37.79 -3.07
N LEU A 140 -18.80 -38.31 -2.30
CA LEU A 140 -17.49 -37.70 -2.13
C LEU A 140 -16.68 -37.69 -3.44
N ARG A 141 -16.94 -38.62 -4.34
CA ARG A 141 -16.28 -38.66 -5.66
C ARG A 141 -16.65 -37.44 -6.51
N ALA A 142 -17.91 -36.99 -6.42
CA ALA A 142 -18.37 -35.77 -7.08
C ALA A 142 -17.64 -34.53 -6.55
N VAL A 143 -17.46 -34.45 -5.24
CA VAL A 143 -16.71 -33.32 -4.63
C VAL A 143 -15.28 -33.29 -5.17
N VAL A 144 -14.58 -34.43 -5.23
CA VAL A 144 -13.21 -34.47 -5.76
C VAL A 144 -13.18 -34.13 -7.24
N ALA A 145 -14.13 -34.69 -8.04
CA ALA A 145 -14.20 -34.44 -9.48
C ALA A 145 -14.45 -32.93 -9.80
N CYS A 146 -15.24 -32.24 -8.99
CA CYS A 146 -15.49 -30.80 -9.16
C CYS A 146 -14.37 -29.92 -8.61
N CYS A 147 -13.85 -30.22 -7.41
CA CYS A 147 -12.85 -29.35 -6.75
C CYS A 147 -11.46 -29.49 -7.36
N LEU A 148 -11.06 -30.63 -7.88
CA LEU A 148 -9.72 -30.86 -8.41
C LEU A 148 -9.42 -30.00 -9.64
N PRO A 149 -10.25 -29.92 -10.69
CA PRO A 149 -10.02 -29.03 -11.82
C PRO A 149 -10.02 -27.57 -11.44
N LEU A 150 -10.88 -27.17 -10.51
CA LEU A 150 -10.94 -25.81 -9.97
C LEU A 150 -9.64 -25.44 -9.27
N THR A 151 -9.11 -26.34 -8.46
CA THR A 151 -7.84 -26.12 -7.76
C THR A 151 -6.69 -25.93 -8.76
N VAL A 152 -6.63 -26.77 -9.79
CA VAL A 152 -5.63 -26.67 -10.86
C VAL A 152 -5.77 -25.34 -11.60
N ALA A 153 -6.98 -24.93 -11.96
CA ALA A 153 -7.24 -23.65 -12.64
C ALA A 153 -6.82 -22.46 -11.77
N THR A 154 -7.10 -22.50 -10.47
CA THR A 154 -6.68 -21.49 -9.53
C THR A 154 -5.16 -21.38 -9.43
N PHE A 155 -4.45 -22.51 -9.34
CA PHE A 155 -2.98 -22.52 -9.33
C PHE A 155 -2.39 -21.96 -10.63
N ILE A 156 -2.97 -22.29 -11.78
CA ILE A 156 -2.56 -21.73 -13.06
C ILE A 156 -2.77 -20.21 -13.08
N GLY A 157 -3.90 -19.73 -12.55
CA GLY A 157 -4.20 -18.32 -12.42
C GLY A 157 -3.15 -17.57 -11.58
N TYR A 158 -2.81 -18.09 -10.40
CA TYR A 158 -1.76 -17.51 -9.55
C TYR A 158 -0.38 -17.56 -10.20
N TRP A 159 -0.04 -18.66 -10.87
CA TRP A 159 1.20 -18.78 -11.61
C TRP A 159 1.28 -17.72 -12.72
N PHE A 160 0.20 -17.52 -13.47
CA PHE A 160 0.11 -16.50 -14.50
C PHE A 160 0.30 -15.10 -13.93
N MET A 161 -0.40 -14.76 -12.84
CA MET A 161 -0.25 -13.47 -12.17
C MET A 161 1.19 -13.23 -11.71
N LYS A 162 1.85 -14.26 -11.19
CA LYS A 162 3.26 -14.18 -10.76
C LYS A 162 4.20 -13.95 -11.94
N VAL A 163 4.00 -14.62 -13.08
CA VAL A 163 4.85 -14.48 -14.28
C VAL A 163 4.72 -13.08 -14.88
N PHE A 164 3.52 -12.51 -14.89
CA PHE A 164 3.27 -11.18 -15.42
C PHE A 164 3.45 -10.06 -14.39
N GLU A 165 3.95 -10.38 -13.20
CA GLU A 165 4.13 -9.41 -12.09
C GLU A 165 2.86 -8.61 -11.77
N ILE A 166 1.69 -9.22 -11.97
CA ILE A 166 0.39 -8.66 -11.61
C ILE A 166 0.22 -8.86 -10.10
N GLY A 167 0.37 -7.79 -9.33
CA GLY A 167 0.17 -7.85 -7.88
C GLY A 167 -1.27 -8.19 -7.49
N LEU A 168 -1.43 -8.90 -6.38
CA LEU A 168 -2.72 -9.06 -5.73
C LEU A 168 -3.22 -7.69 -5.27
N THR A 169 -4.37 -7.29 -5.80
CA THR A 169 -5.02 -6.03 -5.50
C THR A 169 -6.51 -6.26 -5.27
N VAL A 170 -7.19 -5.27 -4.74
CA VAL A 170 -8.66 -5.29 -4.61
C VAL A 170 -9.38 -5.60 -5.93
N ALA A 171 -8.80 -5.21 -7.06
CA ALA A 171 -9.39 -5.46 -8.37
C ALA A 171 -9.18 -6.90 -8.87
N THR A 172 -8.06 -7.53 -8.53
CA THR A 172 -7.72 -8.89 -8.99
C THR A 172 -8.39 -9.99 -8.17
N LEU A 173 -8.63 -9.75 -6.88
CA LEU A 173 -9.23 -10.72 -5.96
C LEU A 173 -10.65 -11.13 -6.39
N PRO A 174 -11.60 -10.20 -6.72
CA PRO A 174 -12.92 -10.57 -7.21
C PRO A 174 -12.89 -11.39 -8.51
N VAL A 175 -11.90 -11.14 -9.39
CA VAL A 175 -11.75 -11.87 -10.65
C VAL A 175 -11.40 -13.33 -10.38
N MET A 176 -10.50 -13.61 -9.42
CA MET A 176 -10.14 -14.98 -9.04
C MET A 176 -11.32 -15.73 -8.43
N VAL A 177 -12.08 -15.09 -7.54
CA VAL A 177 -13.29 -15.69 -6.94
C VAL A 177 -14.36 -15.94 -7.98
N LEU A 178 -14.56 -15.00 -8.91
CA LEU A 178 -15.51 -15.16 -10.02
C LEU A 178 -15.11 -16.32 -10.94
N ALA A 179 -13.82 -16.46 -11.26
CA ALA A 179 -13.31 -17.56 -12.07
C ALA A 179 -13.59 -18.94 -11.43
N VAL A 180 -13.43 -19.03 -10.10
CA VAL A 180 -13.79 -20.24 -9.33
C VAL A 180 -15.30 -20.48 -9.40
N GLY A 181 -16.13 -19.44 -9.23
CA GLY A 181 -17.59 -19.55 -9.31
C GLY A 181 -18.08 -20.05 -10.66
N ILE A 182 -17.59 -19.45 -11.75
CA ILE A 182 -17.94 -19.89 -13.12
C ILE A 182 -17.45 -21.31 -13.38
N GLY A 183 -16.26 -21.67 -12.89
CA GLY A 183 -15.70 -23.01 -13.04
C GLY A 183 -16.55 -24.08 -12.36
N VAL A 184 -17.19 -23.77 -11.23
CA VAL A 184 -18.16 -24.67 -10.55
C VAL A 184 -19.37 -24.95 -11.42
N ASP A 185 -19.93 -23.91 -12.05
CA ASP A 185 -21.10 -24.07 -12.92
C ASP A 185 -20.82 -25.07 -14.07
N TYR A 186 -19.64 -24.94 -14.71
CA TYR A 186 -19.23 -25.91 -15.74
C TYR A 186 -19.00 -27.31 -15.18
N ALA A 187 -18.44 -27.44 -13.99
CA ALA A 187 -18.26 -28.76 -13.37
C ALA A 187 -19.59 -29.46 -13.08
N PHE A 188 -20.63 -28.70 -12.69
CA PHE A 188 -21.99 -29.26 -12.52
C PHE A 188 -22.64 -29.75 -13.82
N TYR A 189 -22.30 -29.16 -14.97
CA TYR A 189 -22.82 -29.60 -16.25
C TYR A 189 -22.18 -30.87 -16.79
N ILE A 190 -20.95 -31.16 -16.38
CA ILE A 190 -20.15 -32.28 -16.90
C ILE A 190 -20.38 -33.55 -16.06
N TYR A 191 -20.69 -33.40 -14.77
CA TYR A 191 -20.93 -34.51 -13.85
C TYR A 191 -22.39 -34.97 -13.88
#